data_2d52822c7f975a3b2fc363e12d7588cc
#
_entry.id   2d52822c7f975a3b2fc363e12d7588cc
#
_cell.length_a   1.000
_cell.length_b   1.000
_cell.length_c   1.000
_cell.angle_alpha   90.00
_cell.angle_beta   90.00
_cell.angle_gamma   90.00
#
_symmetry.space_group_name_H-M   'P 1'
#
loop_
_entity.id
_entity.type
_entity.pdbx_description
1 polymer ?
#
loop_
_entity_poly.entity_id
_entity_poly.type
_entity_poly.pdbx_seq_one_letter_code
_entity_poly.pdbx_strand_id
1 'polypeptide(L)'
;MNKKNPNLTAEQKLVMFEDGTEYPGTSELNNEKRVGSYHCANCGIKLFDSKSKYESGSGWPSFYESLPDVFETKTDNIIGYPRTEYHCKNCKGHHGHLFDDGPKPTGKRYCNNGTCLVFKPKE
;
A
#
# COMPACT_ATOMS: atom_id res chain seq x y z
N MET A 1 5.34 -17.71 -4.71
CA MET A 1 5.51 -17.55 -6.15
C MET A 1 4.94 -16.23 -6.62
N ASN A 2 5.73 -15.44 -7.34
CA ASN A 2 5.28 -14.13 -7.82
C ASN A 2 4.47 -14.30 -9.10
N LYS A 3 3.17 -14.07 -8.99
CA LYS A 3 2.29 -14.25 -10.13
C LYS A 3 1.69 -12.91 -10.52
N LYS A 4 2.18 -12.36 -11.61
CA LYS A 4 1.72 -11.06 -12.10
C LYS A 4 0.38 -11.17 -12.80
N ASN A 5 -0.51 -10.22 -12.48
CA ASN A 5 -1.78 -10.10 -13.18
C ASN A 5 -1.51 -9.50 -14.57
N PRO A 6 -1.94 -10.15 -15.66
CA PRO A 6 -1.66 -9.64 -17.00
C PRO A 6 -2.38 -8.33 -17.31
N ASN A 7 -3.35 -7.94 -16.51
CA ASN A 7 -4.11 -6.71 -16.72
C ASN A 7 -3.56 -5.49 -15.98
N LEU A 8 -2.40 -5.63 -15.31
CA LEU A 8 -1.77 -4.49 -14.64
C LEU A 8 -1.31 -3.44 -15.65
N THR A 9 -1.44 -2.17 -15.24
CA THR A 9 -0.87 -1.07 -16.05
C THR A 9 0.65 -1.10 -15.96
N ALA A 10 1.32 -0.36 -16.85
CA ALA A 10 2.77 -0.25 -16.80
C ALA A 10 3.26 0.32 -15.46
N GLU A 11 2.55 1.32 -14.93
CA GLU A 11 2.89 1.91 -13.63
C GLU A 11 2.74 0.89 -12.50
N GLN A 12 1.67 0.11 -12.50
CA GLN A 12 1.45 -0.91 -11.49
C GLN A 12 2.57 -1.95 -11.51
N LYS A 13 2.96 -2.40 -12.69
CA LYS A 13 4.06 -3.36 -12.83
C LYS A 13 5.37 -2.79 -12.32
N LEU A 14 5.65 -1.53 -12.67
CA LEU A 14 6.88 -0.87 -12.26
C LEU A 14 6.99 -0.80 -10.74
N VAL A 15 5.92 -0.37 -10.06
CA VAL A 15 5.94 -0.21 -8.60
C VAL A 15 5.93 -1.56 -7.90
N MET A 16 5.10 -2.49 -8.33
CA MET A 16 4.92 -3.76 -7.60
C MET A 16 6.03 -4.76 -7.83
N PHE A 17 6.67 -4.75 -9.00
CA PHE A 17 7.61 -5.81 -9.37
C PHE A 17 8.96 -5.32 -9.89
N GLU A 18 9.16 -4.02 -10.09
CA GLU A 18 10.38 -3.47 -10.67
C GLU A 18 10.99 -2.36 -9.82
N ASP A 19 10.72 -2.36 -8.52
CA ASP A 19 11.28 -1.43 -7.52
C ASP A 19 10.95 0.05 -7.76
N GLY A 20 9.92 0.34 -8.52
CA GLY A 20 9.48 1.72 -8.74
C GLY A 20 8.70 2.26 -7.54
N THR A 21 8.45 3.57 -7.56
CA THR A 21 7.64 4.25 -6.55
C THR A 21 6.68 5.20 -7.24
N GLU A 22 5.43 5.21 -6.78
CA GLU A 22 4.44 6.15 -7.29
C GLU A 22 4.85 7.58 -6.94
N TYR A 23 4.68 8.50 -7.87
CA TYR A 23 5.00 9.90 -7.63
C TYR A 23 4.10 10.48 -6.55
N PRO A 24 4.64 11.20 -5.54
CA PRO A 24 3.80 11.70 -4.45
C PRO A 24 2.73 12.67 -4.98
N GLY A 25 1.54 12.60 -4.38
CA GLY A 25 0.44 13.49 -4.70
C GLY A 25 -0.36 13.11 -5.94
N THR A 26 0.00 12.03 -6.64
CA THR A 26 -0.67 11.68 -7.89
C THR A 26 -1.86 10.72 -7.73
N SER A 27 -1.94 9.98 -6.64
CA SER A 27 -3.00 9.00 -6.45
C SER A 27 -4.33 9.66 -6.09
N GLU A 28 -5.38 9.27 -6.79
CA GLU A 28 -6.75 9.70 -6.44
C GLU A 28 -7.14 9.20 -5.05
N LEU A 29 -6.53 8.10 -4.60
CA LEU A 29 -6.84 7.51 -3.29
C LEU A 29 -6.34 8.37 -2.12
N ASN A 30 -5.46 9.34 -2.37
CA ASN A 30 -5.06 10.28 -1.32
C ASN A 30 -6.29 10.99 -0.72
N ASN A 31 -7.28 11.28 -1.56
CA ASN A 31 -8.47 12.02 -1.15
C ASN A 31 -9.70 11.13 -1.00
N GLU A 32 -9.54 9.81 -1.06
CA GLU A 32 -10.66 8.89 -0.95
C GLU A 32 -11.18 8.86 0.48
N LYS A 33 -12.45 9.20 0.67
CA LYS A 33 -13.06 9.29 2.00
C LYS A 33 -14.30 8.41 2.17
N ARG A 34 -14.72 7.73 1.11
CA ARG A 34 -15.88 6.85 1.17
C ARG A 34 -15.58 5.64 2.03
N VAL A 35 -16.64 5.07 2.64
CA VAL A 35 -16.53 3.81 3.36
C VAL A 35 -16.36 2.66 2.36
N GLY A 36 -15.43 1.78 2.63
CA GLY A 36 -15.17 0.65 1.75
C GLY A 36 -13.90 -0.08 2.14
N SER A 37 -13.30 -0.73 1.15
CA SER A 37 -12.10 -1.53 1.37
C SER A 37 -11.09 -1.32 0.26
N TYR A 38 -9.82 -1.58 0.59
CA TYR A 38 -8.69 -1.43 -0.33
C TYR A 38 -8.07 -2.80 -0.59
N HIS A 39 -7.91 -3.14 -1.85
CA HIS A 39 -7.49 -4.46 -2.30
C HIS A 39 -6.20 -4.39 -3.10
N CYS A 40 -5.43 -5.48 -3.09
CA CYS A 40 -4.21 -5.57 -3.89
C CYS A 40 -4.57 -5.51 -5.37
N ALA A 41 -3.93 -4.61 -6.11
CA ALA A 41 -4.19 -4.47 -7.55
C ALA A 41 -3.80 -5.71 -8.33
N ASN A 42 -2.84 -6.48 -7.84
CA ASN A 42 -2.35 -7.67 -8.54
C ASN A 42 -3.22 -8.90 -8.27
N CYS A 43 -3.49 -9.22 -7.00
CA CYS A 43 -4.16 -10.49 -6.66
C CYS A 43 -5.58 -10.31 -6.10
N GLY A 44 -5.97 -9.09 -5.76
CA GLY A 44 -7.36 -8.80 -5.35
C GLY A 44 -7.70 -9.04 -3.88
N ILE A 45 -6.76 -9.50 -3.05
CA ILE A 45 -7.10 -9.72 -1.64
C ILE A 45 -7.33 -8.39 -0.93
N LYS A 46 -8.19 -8.40 0.08
CA LYS A 46 -8.45 -7.20 0.88
C LYS A 46 -7.27 -6.95 1.80
N LEU A 47 -6.75 -5.73 1.78
CA LEU A 47 -5.57 -5.36 2.56
C LEU A 47 -5.88 -4.37 3.67
N PHE A 48 -6.73 -3.38 3.41
CA PHE A 48 -7.08 -2.34 4.36
C PHE A 48 -8.58 -2.08 4.37
N ASP A 49 -9.05 -1.62 5.52
CA ASP A 49 -10.42 -1.12 5.66
C ASP A 49 -10.35 0.41 5.69
N SER A 50 -11.36 1.07 5.13
CA SER A 50 -11.40 2.54 5.08
C SER A 50 -11.32 3.19 6.46
N LYS A 51 -11.74 2.49 7.51
CA LYS A 51 -11.68 3.04 8.88
C LYS A 51 -10.27 3.32 9.35
N SER A 52 -9.25 2.68 8.76
CA SER A 52 -7.86 2.89 9.14
C SER A 52 -7.14 3.91 8.27
N LYS A 53 -7.79 4.42 7.23
CA LYS A 53 -7.19 5.44 6.37
C LYS A 53 -7.21 6.80 7.05
N TYR A 54 -6.11 7.55 6.91
CA TYR A 54 -6.02 8.89 7.48
C TYR A 54 -5.15 9.80 6.61
N GLU A 55 -5.24 11.10 6.86
CA GLU A 55 -4.45 12.11 6.12
C GLU A 55 -3.09 12.28 6.79
N SER A 56 -2.05 11.73 6.17
CA SER A 56 -0.69 11.82 6.72
C SER A 56 0.08 13.01 6.17
N GLY A 57 -0.36 13.60 5.06
CA GLY A 57 0.36 14.66 4.39
C GLY A 57 1.59 14.18 3.63
N SER A 58 1.80 12.88 3.51
CA SER A 58 3.00 12.32 2.88
C SER A 58 2.97 12.31 1.35
N GLY A 59 1.79 12.48 0.76
CA GLY A 59 1.63 12.39 -0.69
C GLY A 59 1.19 11.02 -1.19
N TRP A 60 1.05 10.05 -0.29
CA TRP A 60 0.57 8.70 -0.60
C TRP A 60 -0.57 8.33 0.34
N PRO A 61 -1.49 7.43 -0.10
CA PRO A 61 -2.52 6.92 0.79
C PRO A 61 -1.89 6.29 2.03
N SER A 62 -2.42 6.62 3.21
CA SER A 62 -1.85 6.18 4.47
C SER A 62 -2.89 5.53 5.36
N PHE A 63 -2.47 4.49 6.08
CA PHE A 63 -3.32 3.70 6.95
C PHE A 63 -2.57 3.44 8.26
N TYR A 64 -3.29 3.39 9.37
CA TYR A 64 -2.63 3.07 10.65
C TYR A 64 -2.70 1.58 10.98
N GLU A 65 -3.44 0.79 10.20
CA GLU A 65 -3.60 -0.63 10.45
C GLU A 65 -3.98 -1.36 9.17
N SER A 66 -3.40 -2.56 8.95
CA SER A 66 -3.82 -3.44 7.87
C SER A 66 -4.68 -4.57 8.43
N LEU A 67 -5.29 -5.36 7.54
CA LEU A 67 -5.89 -6.63 7.97
C LEU A 67 -4.76 -7.58 8.42
N PRO A 68 -5.07 -8.54 9.31
CA PRO A 68 -4.03 -9.46 9.78
C PRO A 68 -3.52 -10.38 8.67
N ASP A 69 -2.23 -10.68 8.73
CA ASP A 69 -1.57 -11.68 7.85
C ASP A 69 -1.66 -11.41 6.35
N VAL A 70 -1.79 -10.15 5.93
CA VAL A 70 -1.86 -9.83 4.50
C VAL A 70 -0.52 -9.34 3.95
N PHE A 71 0.41 -8.91 4.80
CA PHE A 71 1.71 -8.39 4.38
C PHE A 71 2.86 -9.13 5.02
N GLU A 72 3.99 -9.17 4.29
CA GLU A 72 5.31 -9.52 4.82
C GLU A 72 6.19 -8.29 4.74
N THR A 73 7.18 -8.20 5.63
CA THR A 73 8.07 -7.06 5.70
C THR A 73 9.51 -7.47 5.45
N LYS A 74 10.32 -6.52 4.98
CA LYS A 74 11.76 -6.69 4.87
C LYS A 74 12.43 -5.33 4.98
N THR A 75 13.74 -5.33 5.30
CA THR A 75 14.52 -4.10 5.36
C THR A 75 14.93 -3.65 3.97
N ASP A 76 14.73 -2.37 3.69
CA ASP A 76 15.07 -1.74 2.41
C ASP A 76 16.14 -0.68 2.69
N ASN A 77 17.31 -0.81 2.07
CA ASN A 77 18.44 0.10 2.24
C ASN A 77 18.73 0.96 1.00
N ILE A 78 17.84 0.99 0.03
CA ILE A 78 18.07 1.61 -1.28
C ILE A 78 18.47 3.09 -1.17
N ILE A 79 17.85 3.83 -0.24
CA ILE A 79 18.10 5.26 -0.11
C ILE A 79 19.21 5.61 0.89
N GLY A 80 20.02 4.65 1.29
CA GLY A 80 21.18 4.90 2.15
C GLY A 80 20.95 4.75 3.64
N TYR A 81 19.71 4.52 4.08
CA TYR A 81 19.39 4.16 5.45
C TYR A 81 18.25 3.13 5.47
N PRO A 82 18.16 2.33 6.53
CA PRO A 82 17.18 1.25 6.56
C PRO A 82 15.75 1.76 6.69
N ARG A 83 14.84 1.20 5.89
CA ARG A 83 13.41 1.41 6.00
C ARG A 83 12.74 0.04 6.02
N THR A 84 11.54 -0.05 6.60
CA THR A 84 10.76 -1.28 6.56
C THR A 84 9.82 -1.23 5.37
N GLU A 85 10.06 -2.13 4.43
CA GLU A 85 9.20 -2.29 3.26
C GLU A 85 8.16 -3.36 3.55
N TYR A 86 6.94 -3.25 2.99
CA TYR A 86 5.98 -4.34 3.05
C TYR A 86 5.47 -4.69 1.67
N HIS A 87 5.15 -5.96 1.50
CA HIS A 87 4.63 -6.48 0.23
C HIS A 87 3.51 -7.46 0.52
N CYS A 88 2.66 -7.67 -0.49
CA CYS A 88 1.52 -8.59 -0.36
C CYS A 88 2.03 -10.00 -0.09
N LYS A 89 1.54 -10.60 0.99
CA LYS A 89 1.94 -11.97 1.35
C LYS A 89 1.48 -12.97 0.30
N ASN A 90 0.33 -12.72 -0.31
CA ASN A 90 -0.26 -13.64 -1.27
C ASN A 90 0.49 -13.65 -2.61
N CYS A 91 0.75 -12.47 -3.19
CA CYS A 91 1.33 -12.40 -4.55
C CYS A 91 2.75 -11.84 -4.58
N LYS A 92 3.29 -11.39 -3.45
CA LYS A 92 4.63 -10.83 -3.30
C LYS A 92 4.84 -9.47 -3.97
N GLY A 93 3.78 -8.84 -4.49
CA GLY A 93 3.90 -7.50 -5.06
C GLY A 93 4.19 -6.46 -3.99
N HIS A 94 5.15 -5.56 -4.26
CA HIS A 94 5.52 -4.48 -3.35
C HIS A 94 4.37 -3.47 -3.22
N HIS A 95 4.11 -3.01 -2.00
CA HIS A 95 3.07 -2.02 -1.76
C HIS A 95 3.59 -0.69 -1.20
N GLY A 96 4.52 -0.73 -0.29
CA GLY A 96 4.99 0.52 0.31
C GLY A 96 5.94 0.29 1.47
N HIS A 97 5.97 1.27 2.37
CA HIS A 97 6.85 1.24 3.54
C HIS A 97 6.06 1.49 4.83
N LEU A 98 6.54 0.89 5.92
CA LEU A 98 5.92 0.98 7.24
C LEU A 98 6.78 1.84 8.16
N PHE A 99 6.16 2.83 8.78
CA PHE A 99 6.83 3.75 9.70
C PHE A 99 6.15 3.69 11.07
N ASP A 100 6.86 4.15 12.10
CA ASP A 100 6.35 4.17 13.48
C ASP A 100 5.84 5.55 13.91
N ASP A 101 5.53 6.41 12.98
CA ASP A 101 5.08 7.78 13.24
C ASP A 101 3.59 7.99 12.93
N GLY A 102 2.81 6.95 13.09
CA GLY A 102 1.37 7.02 12.83
C GLY A 102 0.54 7.35 14.06
N PRO A 103 -0.79 7.48 13.87
CA PRO A 103 -1.69 7.80 14.97
C PRO A 103 -2.03 6.59 15.83
N LYS A 104 -2.62 6.85 16.99
CA LYS A 104 -3.21 5.78 17.78
C LYS A 104 -4.35 5.14 17.00
N PRO A 105 -4.67 3.87 17.22
CA PRO A 105 -4.20 3.03 18.33
C PRO A 105 -2.87 2.31 18.06
N THR A 106 -2.41 2.22 16.81
CA THR A 106 -1.23 1.39 16.52
C THR A 106 0.09 2.14 16.56
N GLY A 107 0.08 3.45 16.33
CA GLY A 107 1.30 4.22 16.16
C GLY A 107 2.00 3.96 14.84
N LYS A 108 1.37 3.24 13.93
CA LYS A 108 1.96 2.83 12.66
C LYS A 108 1.45 3.68 11.50
N ARG A 109 2.30 3.86 10.51
CA ARG A 109 1.90 4.50 9.25
C ARG A 109 2.29 3.58 8.09
N TYR A 110 1.28 2.96 7.49
CA TYR A 110 1.43 2.19 6.26
C TYR A 110 1.32 3.19 5.11
N CYS A 111 2.45 3.53 4.50
CA CYS A 111 2.50 4.46 3.38
C CYS A 111 2.46 3.61 2.10
N ASN A 112 1.28 3.52 1.48
CA ASN A 112 1.05 2.61 0.36
C ASN A 112 1.05 3.36 -0.96
N ASN A 113 1.69 2.77 -1.98
CA ASN A 113 1.57 3.32 -3.32
C ASN A 113 0.14 3.12 -3.81
N GLY A 114 -0.57 4.21 -4.11
CA GLY A 114 -1.98 4.14 -4.47
C GLY A 114 -2.23 3.33 -5.74
N THR A 115 -1.29 3.35 -6.68
CA THR A 115 -1.41 2.57 -7.91
C THR A 115 -1.45 1.06 -7.64
N CYS A 116 -0.99 0.62 -6.45
CA CYS A 116 -1.00 -0.80 -6.07
C CYS A 116 -2.31 -1.23 -5.41
N LEU A 117 -3.25 -0.30 -5.23
CA LEU A 117 -4.51 -0.57 -4.54
C LEU A 117 -5.70 -0.37 -5.47
N VAL A 118 -6.75 -1.16 -5.24
CA VAL A 118 -8.06 -0.95 -5.85
C VAL A 118 -9.03 -0.68 -4.71
N PHE A 119 -9.71 0.47 -4.76
CA PHE A 119 -10.72 0.80 -3.75
C PHE A 119 -12.08 0.27 -4.18
N LYS A 120 -12.77 -0.41 -3.26
CA LYS A 120 -14.13 -0.89 -3.49
C LYS A 120 -15.06 -0.23 -2.48
N PRO A 121 -15.94 0.68 -2.90
CA PRO A 121 -16.86 1.32 -1.96
C PRO A 121 -17.85 0.32 -1.40
N LYS A 122 -18.26 0.55 -0.16
CA LYS A 122 -19.28 -0.27 0.48
C LYS A 122 -20.64 0.06 -0.13
N GLU A 123 -21.38 -0.97 -0.47
CA GLU A 123 -22.73 -0.83 -1.01
C GLU A 123 -23.77 -0.71 0.09
#